data_d6907726d2e03e04dc1e5723fc9e6a93
#
_entry.id   d6907726d2e03e04dc1e5723fc9e6a93
#
_cell.length_a   1.000
_cell.length_b   1.000
_cell.length_c   1.000
_cell.angle_alpha   90.00
_cell.angle_beta   90.00
_cell.angle_gamma   90.00
#
_symmetry.space_group_name_H-M   'P 1'
#
loop_
_entity.id
_entity.type
_entity.pdbx_description
1 polymer ?
#
loop_
_entity_poly.entity_id
_entity_poly.type
_entity_poly.pdbx_seq_one_letter_code
_entity_poly.pdbx_strand_id
1 'polypeptide(L)'
;RVPGYKPDPDKTQRVIIWFTLQNGIADYDYNIDLYFVENIYTGTSEIVTDAARLEELGSAKTGFQGNTFNLTKEWLTFYALYPVSDNSKHTFTVIVNEVKDEGEKGDGGAEQSEAAETDYLQLELRHNPGGDTQGDTDGYYVSFDLTPLAERLEGKKGVVLHIETNKNGPQEIKLDLLQKK
;
A
#
# COMPACT_ATOMS: atom_id res chain seq x y z
N ARG A 1 2.11 -18.85 21.81
CA ARG A 1 1.45 -19.57 20.71
C ARG A 1 0.04 -19.01 20.56
N VAL A 2 -0.30 -18.49 19.37
CA VAL A 2 -1.66 -17.98 19.10
C VAL A 2 -2.57 -19.17 18.82
N PRO A 3 -3.64 -19.39 19.59
CA PRO A 3 -4.57 -20.49 19.34
C PRO A 3 -5.23 -20.30 17.96
N GLY A 4 -5.19 -21.37 17.15
CA GLY A 4 -5.86 -21.38 15.84
C GLY A 4 -5.14 -20.69 14.68
N TYR A 5 -4.13 -19.84 14.94
CA TYR A 5 -3.35 -19.20 13.87
C TYR A 5 -2.20 -20.12 13.41
N LYS A 6 -2.09 -20.31 12.10
CA LYS A 6 -1.00 -21.05 11.47
C LYS A 6 -0.35 -20.15 10.43
N PRO A 7 0.87 -19.62 10.70
CA PRO A 7 1.61 -18.86 9.71
C PRO A 7 2.05 -19.78 8.55
N ASP A 8 2.11 -19.23 7.35
CA ASP A 8 2.79 -19.86 6.23
C ASP A 8 4.30 -19.57 6.36
N PRO A 9 5.17 -20.58 6.58
CA PRO A 9 6.59 -20.33 6.82
C PRO A 9 7.33 -19.84 5.56
N ASP A 10 6.74 -20.03 4.37
CA ASP A 10 7.37 -19.71 3.09
C ASP A 10 6.97 -18.32 2.56
N LYS A 11 6.14 -17.58 3.31
CA LYS A 11 5.64 -16.27 2.90
C LYS A 11 5.78 -15.24 3.99
N THR A 12 6.18 -14.04 3.60
CA THR A 12 5.99 -12.86 4.44
C THR A 12 4.51 -12.56 4.50
N GLN A 13 3.95 -12.59 5.72
CA GLN A 13 2.53 -12.37 5.94
C GLN A 13 2.33 -11.28 6.98
N ARG A 14 1.59 -10.24 6.62
CA ARG A 14 1.11 -9.25 7.56
C ARG A 14 -0.17 -9.73 8.23
N VAL A 15 -0.28 -9.42 9.48
CA VAL A 15 -1.47 -9.75 10.28
C VAL A 15 -1.94 -8.53 11.06
N ILE A 16 -3.22 -8.47 11.31
CA ILE A 16 -3.79 -7.59 12.31
C ILE A 16 -4.06 -8.42 13.57
N ILE A 17 -3.79 -7.85 14.72
CA ILE A 17 -3.99 -8.50 16.01
C ILE A 17 -4.85 -7.62 16.92
N TRP A 18 -5.74 -8.26 17.67
CA TRP A 18 -6.50 -7.63 18.74
C TRP A 18 -6.07 -8.18 20.08
N PHE A 19 -5.67 -7.31 20.97
CA PHE A 19 -5.16 -7.71 22.28
C PHE A 19 -5.47 -6.65 23.34
N THR A 20 -5.40 -7.04 24.62
CA THR A 20 -5.27 -6.12 25.75
C THR A 20 -3.89 -6.24 26.39
N LEU A 21 -3.38 -5.09 26.83
CA LEU A 21 -2.17 -5.07 27.66
C LEU A 21 -2.51 -5.57 29.06
N GLN A 22 -1.69 -6.49 29.55
CA GLN A 22 -1.72 -6.98 30.92
C GLN A 22 -0.55 -6.36 31.71
N ASN A 23 -0.57 -6.56 33.02
CA ASN A 23 0.56 -6.17 33.85
C ASN A 23 1.85 -6.86 33.38
N GLY A 24 2.93 -6.12 33.39
CA GLY A 24 4.24 -6.60 32.90
C GLY A 24 4.69 -7.87 33.63
N ILE A 25 5.32 -8.76 32.87
CA ILE A 25 6.09 -9.88 33.41
C ILE A 25 7.55 -9.52 33.27
N ALA A 26 8.37 -9.82 34.29
CA ALA A 26 9.82 -9.65 34.21
C ALA A 26 10.35 -10.34 32.94
N ASP A 27 11.28 -9.73 32.25
CA ASP A 27 11.94 -10.21 31.03
C ASP A 27 11.18 -9.99 29.70
N TYR A 28 10.01 -9.35 29.71
CA TYR A 28 9.26 -8.98 28.49
C TYR A 28 8.87 -7.51 28.52
N ASP A 29 8.98 -6.82 27.37
CA ASP A 29 8.53 -5.43 27.23
C ASP A 29 7.01 -5.30 27.36
N TYR A 30 6.28 -6.32 26.92
CA TYR A 30 4.82 -6.34 26.95
C TYR A 30 4.29 -7.72 27.29
N ASN A 31 3.24 -7.75 28.13
CA ASN A 31 2.38 -8.91 28.36
C ASN A 31 1.03 -8.61 27.77
N ILE A 32 0.50 -9.50 26.92
CA ILE A 32 -0.73 -9.29 26.19
C ILE A 32 -1.68 -10.49 26.30
N ASP A 33 -2.99 -10.22 26.45
CA ASP A 33 -4.04 -11.18 26.13
C ASP A 33 -4.48 -10.98 24.71
N LEU A 34 -4.18 -11.96 23.85
CA LEU A 34 -4.47 -11.94 22.45
C LEU A 34 -5.84 -12.57 22.17
N TYR A 35 -6.76 -11.80 21.59
CA TYR A 35 -8.12 -12.28 21.29
C TYR A 35 -8.23 -12.83 19.88
N PHE A 36 -7.58 -12.15 18.92
CA PHE A 36 -7.78 -12.45 17.53
C PHE A 36 -6.56 -12.11 16.68
N VAL A 37 -6.32 -12.92 15.65
CA VAL A 37 -5.30 -12.70 14.63
C VAL A 37 -5.92 -12.97 13.27
N GLU A 38 -5.79 -12.05 12.36
CA GLU A 38 -6.28 -12.16 11.00
C GLU A 38 -5.17 -11.81 10.00
N ASN A 39 -5.05 -12.63 8.96
CA ASN A 39 -4.21 -12.28 7.81
C ASN A 39 -4.86 -11.13 7.06
N ILE A 40 -4.05 -10.12 6.72
CA ILE A 40 -4.48 -9.04 5.83
C ILE A 40 -3.81 -9.22 4.47
N TYR A 41 -4.36 -8.59 3.45
CA TYR A 41 -3.72 -8.58 2.14
C TYR A 41 -2.29 -8.06 2.26
N THR A 42 -1.32 -8.85 1.77
CA THR A 42 0.10 -8.48 1.79
C THR A 42 0.59 -8.44 0.34
N GLY A 43 0.71 -7.23 -0.18
CA GLY A 43 1.19 -6.93 -1.53
C GLY A 43 2.65 -6.50 -1.54
N THR A 44 3.14 -6.22 -2.72
CA THR A 44 4.48 -5.71 -2.96
C THR A 44 4.46 -4.29 -3.55
N SER A 45 5.63 -3.72 -3.73
CA SER A 45 5.85 -2.50 -4.49
C SER A 45 6.85 -2.74 -5.62
N GLU A 46 6.75 -1.94 -6.68
CA GLU A 46 7.67 -2.04 -7.83
C GLU A 46 7.85 -0.68 -8.54
N ILE A 47 8.92 -0.57 -9.31
CA ILE A 47 9.12 0.54 -10.27
C ILE A 47 8.63 0.06 -11.62
N VAL A 48 7.68 0.77 -12.23
CA VAL A 48 7.09 0.42 -13.51
C VAL A 48 7.57 1.40 -14.58
N THR A 49 8.24 0.88 -15.61
CA THR A 49 8.76 1.61 -16.77
C THR A 49 8.10 1.21 -18.08
N ASP A 50 7.22 0.19 -18.05
CA ASP A 50 6.55 -0.40 -19.20
C ASP A 50 5.04 -0.19 -19.09
N ALA A 51 4.44 0.39 -20.14
CA ALA A 51 3.01 0.64 -20.21
C ALA A 51 2.17 -0.65 -20.17
N ALA A 52 2.66 -1.75 -20.77
CA ALA A 52 1.95 -3.03 -20.71
C ALA A 52 1.87 -3.56 -19.27
N ARG A 53 2.95 -3.40 -18.48
CA ARG A 53 2.94 -3.75 -17.06
C ARG A 53 1.94 -2.90 -16.28
N LEU A 54 1.87 -1.61 -16.60
CA LEU A 54 0.92 -0.70 -15.96
C LEU A 54 -0.54 -1.12 -16.22
N GLU A 55 -0.85 -1.58 -17.44
CA GLU A 55 -2.18 -2.10 -17.78
C GLU A 55 -2.50 -3.40 -17.02
N GLU A 56 -1.56 -4.34 -16.92
CA GLU A 56 -1.73 -5.60 -16.17
C GLU A 56 -2.07 -5.37 -14.69
N LEU A 57 -1.47 -4.35 -14.08
CA LEU A 57 -1.72 -4.00 -12.68
C LEU A 57 -3.13 -3.45 -12.44
N GLY A 58 -3.82 -3.06 -13.51
CA GLY A 58 -5.17 -2.53 -13.46
C GLY A 58 -5.23 -1.09 -12.94
N SER A 59 -6.44 -0.53 -12.98
CA SER A 59 -6.71 0.85 -12.55
C SER A 59 -8.09 0.97 -11.89
N ALA A 60 -8.57 -0.10 -11.29
CA ALA A 60 -9.87 -0.07 -10.63
C ALA A 60 -9.82 0.90 -9.44
N LYS A 61 -10.91 1.64 -9.31
CA LYS A 61 -11.03 2.67 -8.28
C LYS A 61 -11.15 2.05 -6.90
N THR A 62 -10.46 2.66 -5.93
CA THR A 62 -10.39 2.17 -4.55
C THR A 62 -10.61 3.32 -3.59
N GLY A 63 -11.64 3.24 -2.76
CA GLY A 63 -11.82 4.14 -1.63
C GLY A 63 -10.86 3.79 -0.49
N PHE A 64 -10.83 4.62 0.54
CA PHE A 64 -10.02 4.38 1.74
C PHE A 64 -10.63 5.06 2.97
N GLN A 65 -10.20 4.61 4.15
CA GLN A 65 -10.50 5.27 5.40
C GLN A 65 -9.29 6.09 5.87
N GLY A 66 -9.42 7.41 5.89
CA GLY A 66 -8.30 8.36 6.00
C GLY A 66 -7.44 8.26 7.25
N ASN A 67 -7.97 7.81 8.39
CA ASN A 67 -7.24 7.70 9.66
C ASN A 67 -6.58 6.34 9.88
N THR A 68 -6.50 5.50 8.85
CA THR A 68 -5.96 4.14 8.96
C THR A 68 -4.57 3.97 8.35
N PHE A 69 -4.05 5.01 7.70
CA PHE A 69 -2.74 4.95 7.08
C PHE A 69 -1.62 4.82 8.12
N ASN A 70 -0.73 3.86 7.87
CA ASN A 70 0.49 3.65 8.63
C ASN A 70 1.65 3.45 7.67
N LEU A 71 2.68 4.31 7.77
CA LEU A 71 3.86 4.26 6.92
C LEU A 71 5.12 4.06 7.77
N THR A 72 5.86 3.01 7.46
CA THR A 72 7.22 2.78 7.93
C THR A 72 8.18 2.74 6.74
N LYS A 73 9.48 2.56 6.97
CA LYS A 73 10.45 2.37 5.87
C LYS A 73 10.21 1.08 5.08
N GLU A 74 9.57 0.10 5.69
CA GLU A 74 9.39 -1.24 5.12
C GLU A 74 7.95 -1.48 4.68
N TRP A 75 6.97 -0.77 5.27
CA TRP A 75 5.55 -1.09 5.08
C TRP A 75 4.68 0.14 4.95
N LEU A 76 3.76 0.07 4.00
CA LEU A 76 2.60 0.96 3.90
C LEU A 76 1.34 0.11 4.16
N THR A 77 0.53 0.50 5.14
CA THR A 77 -0.71 -0.21 5.49
C THR A 77 -1.87 0.78 5.60
N PHE A 78 -3.04 0.43 5.08
CA PHE A 78 -4.27 1.21 5.25
C PHE A 78 -5.51 0.35 5.05
N TYR A 79 -6.69 0.90 5.36
CA TYR A 79 -7.99 0.26 5.15
C TYR A 79 -8.56 0.72 3.81
N ALA A 80 -8.60 -0.20 2.83
CA ALA A 80 -9.12 0.01 1.50
C ALA A 80 -10.62 -0.33 1.43
N LEU A 81 -11.36 0.39 0.57
CA LEU A 81 -12.81 0.23 0.34
C LEU A 81 -13.06 0.01 -1.14
N TYR A 82 -13.63 -1.12 -1.52
CA TYR A 82 -13.90 -1.46 -2.93
C TYR A 82 -15.08 -2.42 -3.06
N PRO A 83 -15.76 -2.44 -4.24
CA PRO A 83 -16.78 -3.44 -4.53
C PRO A 83 -16.14 -4.83 -4.55
N VAL A 84 -16.72 -5.79 -3.83
CA VAL A 84 -16.17 -7.13 -3.70
C VAL A 84 -17.26 -8.18 -3.50
N SER A 85 -17.17 -9.27 -4.27
CA SER A 85 -17.92 -10.51 -4.08
C SER A 85 -16.97 -11.66 -3.70
N ASP A 86 -15.74 -11.61 -4.20
CA ASP A 86 -14.69 -12.60 -3.96
C ASP A 86 -13.33 -11.91 -3.78
N ASN A 87 -12.96 -11.66 -2.53
CA ASN A 87 -11.74 -10.93 -2.20
C ASN A 87 -10.45 -11.62 -2.69
N SER A 88 -10.49 -12.92 -2.97
CA SER A 88 -9.32 -13.66 -3.45
C SER A 88 -8.89 -13.29 -4.88
N LYS A 89 -9.75 -12.62 -5.65
CA LYS A 89 -9.48 -12.18 -7.01
C LYS A 89 -8.77 -10.82 -7.08
N HIS A 90 -8.95 -10.01 -6.04
CA HIS A 90 -8.41 -8.67 -6.01
C HIS A 90 -6.91 -8.67 -5.73
N THR A 91 -6.18 -7.95 -6.57
CA THR A 91 -4.74 -7.73 -6.36
C THR A 91 -4.44 -6.24 -6.31
N PHE A 92 -3.54 -5.87 -5.41
CA PHE A 92 -3.10 -4.49 -5.22
C PHE A 92 -1.59 -4.43 -5.28
N THR A 93 -1.08 -3.37 -5.89
CA THR A 93 0.35 -3.08 -5.96
C THR A 93 0.56 -1.58 -5.79
N VAL A 94 1.58 -1.21 -5.05
CA VAL A 94 2.03 0.18 -4.96
C VAL A 94 3.23 0.35 -5.89
N ILE A 95 3.20 1.37 -6.75
CA ILE A 95 4.24 1.55 -7.75
C ILE A 95 4.86 2.95 -7.71
N VAL A 96 6.11 3.03 -8.17
CA VAL A 96 6.69 4.25 -8.74
C VAL A 96 6.48 4.17 -10.24
N ASN A 97 5.67 5.07 -10.80
CA ASN A 97 5.38 5.09 -12.23
C ASN A 97 6.44 5.92 -12.96
N GLU A 98 7.28 5.27 -13.75
CA GLU A 98 8.31 5.87 -14.61
C GLU A 98 8.07 5.58 -16.10
N VAL A 99 6.82 5.24 -16.46
CA VAL A 99 6.42 5.03 -17.87
C VAL A 99 6.55 6.35 -18.61
N LYS A 100 7.33 6.34 -19.72
CA LYS A 100 7.47 7.52 -20.59
C LYS A 100 6.34 7.54 -21.61
N ASP A 101 5.62 8.64 -21.69
CA ASP A 101 4.66 8.86 -22.77
C ASP A 101 5.40 8.97 -24.10
N GLU A 102 5.25 7.99 -24.99
CA GLU A 102 5.83 8.00 -26.34
C GLU A 102 5.23 9.07 -27.27
N GLY A 103 4.38 9.96 -26.75
CA GLY A 103 3.51 10.90 -27.51
C GLY A 103 4.01 12.32 -27.69
N GLU A 104 5.06 12.79 -27.03
CA GLU A 104 5.57 14.16 -27.20
C GLU A 104 6.80 14.25 -28.12
N LYS A 105 6.60 13.97 -29.41
CA LYS A 105 7.38 14.58 -30.48
C LYS A 105 6.76 15.95 -30.83
N GLY A 106 6.91 16.91 -29.95
CA GLY A 106 6.53 18.31 -30.15
C GLY A 106 7.76 19.18 -29.97
N ASP A 107 8.23 19.75 -31.08
CA ASP A 107 9.22 20.80 -31.15
C ASP A 107 8.86 21.96 -30.20
N GLY A 108 9.72 22.27 -29.26
CA GLY A 108 9.61 23.47 -28.43
C GLY A 108 9.78 23.20 -26.95
N GLY A 109 11.03 23.18 -26.48
CA GLY A 109 11.40 23.52 -25.11
C GLY A 109 10.63 22.74 -24.04
N ALA A 110 10.77 21.43 -24.04
CA ALA A 110 10.46 20.68 -22.85
C ALA A 110 11.40 21.19 -21.75
N GLU A 111 10.92 22.10 -20.91
CA GLU A 111 11.37 22.11 -19.54
C GLU A 111 11.19 20.65 -19.09
N GLN A 112 12.28 19.87 -19.13
CA GLN A 112 12.40 18.75 -18.22
C GLN A 112 12.03 19.38 -16.89
N SER A 113 10.81 19.12 -16.43
CA SER A 113 10.52 19.24 -15.04
C SER A 113 11.58 18.33 -14.42
N GLU A 114 12.73 18.94 -14.06
CA GLU A 114 13.57 18.40 -13.02
C GLU A 114 12.57 18.02 -11.97
N ALA A 115 12.38 16.71 -11.78
CA ALA A 115 11.54 16.22 -10.71
C ALA A 115 12.15 16.90 -9.50
N ALA A 116 11.53 18.00 -9.10
CA ALA A 116 11.97 18.78 -7.97
C ALA A 116 12.18 17.73 -6.91
N GLU A 117 13.39 17.65 -6.39
CA GLU A 117 13.81 16.60 -5.45
C GLU A 117 12.87 16.71 -4.25
N THR A 118 11.65 16.17 -4.45
CA THR A 118 10.59 16.31 -3.49
C THR A 118 11.00 15.46 -2.30
N ASP A 119 10.88 16.04 -1.12
CA ASP A 119 11.13 15.33 0.14
C ASP A 119 10.29 14.06 0.30
N TYR A 120 9.37 13.80 -0.65
CA TYR A 120 8.41 12.70 -0.63
C TYR A 120 8.47 11.90 -1.93
N LEU A 121 8.55 10.57 -1.80
CA LEU A 121 8.46 9.67 -2.94
C LEU A 121 7.01 9.62 -3.46
N GLN A 122 6.84 9.77 -4.78
CA GLN A 122 5.54 9.65 -5.44
C GLN A 122 5.21 8.17 -5.65
N LEU A 123 4.07 7.73 -5.13
CA LEU A 123 3.57 6.36 -5.26
C LEU A 123 2.17 6.37 -5.85
N GLU A 124 1.85 5.37 -6.65
CA GLU A 124 0.48 5.10 -7.14
C GLU A 124 -0.03 3.78 -6.59
N LEU A 125 -1.28 3.76 -6.15
CA LEU A 125 -1.99 2.52 -5.87
C LEU A 125 -2.58 1.97 -7.16
N ARG A 126 -2.22 0.76 -7.52
CA ARG A 126 -2.83 -0.01 -8.62
C ARG A 126 -3.72 -1.10 -8.03
N HIS A 127 -4.90 -1.29 -8.66
CA HIS A 127 -5.88 -2.27 -8.23
C HIS A 127 -6.42 -3.02 -9.44
N ASN A 128 -6.24 -4.34 -9.45
CA ASN A 128 -6.83 -5.23 -10.43
C ASN A 128 -7.88 -6.11 -9.71
N PRO A 129 -9.17 -5.98 -10.05
CA PRO A 129 -10.23 -6.74 -9.39
C PRO A 129 -10.34 -8.19 -9.91
N GLY A 130 -9.51 -8.63 -10.87
CA GLY A 130 -9.55 -9.99 -11.43
C GLY A 130 -10.90 -10.40 -12.04
N GLY A 131 -11.66 -9.40 -12.54
CA GLY A 131 -13.01 -9.60 -13.08
C GLY A 131 -14.13 -9.55 -12.03
N ASP A 132 -13.83 -9.38 -10.75
CA ASP A 132 -14.81 -9.14 -9.69
C ASP A 132 -15.13 -7.64 -9.57
N THR A 133 -16.05 -7.18 -10.41
CA THR A 133 -16.45 -5.76 -10.47
C THR A 133 -17.83 -5.51 -9.87
N GLN A 134 -18.46 -6.54 -9.33
CA GLN A 134 -19.81 -6.51 -8.78
C GLN A 134 -19.76 -6.92 -7.31
N GLY A 135 -20.64 -6.32 -6.54
CA GLY A 135 -20.73 -6.59 -5.11
C GLY A 135 -20.94 -5.30 -4.34
N ASP A 136 -21.28 -5.44 -3.08
CA ASP A 136 -21.33 -4.30 -2.17
C ASP A 136 -19.91 -3.81 -1.87
N THR A 137 -19.79 -2.52 -1.58
CA THR A 137 -18.52 -1.97 -1.11
C THR A 137 -18.24 -2.46 0.29
N ASP A 138 -17.14 -3.16 0.46
CA ASP A 138 -16.63 -3.61 1.76
C ASP A 138 -15.20 -3.12 1.96
N GLY A 139 -14.67 -3.29 3.15
CA GLY A 139 -13.38 -2.77 3.54
C GLY A 139 -12.44 -3.81 4.10
N TYR A 140 -11.18 -3.73 3.69
CA TYR A 140 -10.13 -4.63 4.12
C TYR A 140 -8.82 -3.90 4.37
N TYR A 141 -8.07 -4.33 5.37
CA TYR A 141 -6.69 -3.87 5.51
C TYR A 141 -5.83 -4.46 4.41
N VAL A 142 -5.07 -3.56 3.77
CA VAL A 142 -4.05 -3.89 2.77
C VAL A 142 -2.70 -3.38 3.26
N SER A 143 -1.64 -4.17 3.05
CA SER A 143 -0.29 -3.82 3.44
C SER A 143 0.68 -4.14 2.32
N PHE A 144 1.62 -3.25 2.07
CA PHE A 144 2.58 -3.34 0.96
C PHE A 144 4.00 -3.34 1.48
N ASP A 145 4.79 -4.32 1.01
CA ASP A 145 6.22 -4.34 1.23
C ASP A 145 6.89 -3.25 0.39
N LEU A 146 7.54 -2.29 1.04
CA LEU A 146 8.26 -1.20 0.40
C LEU A 146 9.77 -1.47 0.25
N THR A 147 10.26 -2.63 0.67
CA THR A 147 11.69 -2.97 0.57
C THR A 147 12.22 -2.93 -0.87
N PRO A 148 11.42 -3.26 -1.93
CA PRO A 148 11.85 -3.06 -3.31
C PRO A 148 12.10 -1.59 -3.69
N LEU A 149 11.53 -0.65 -2.94
CA LEU A 149 11.69 0.79 -3.16
C LEU A 149 12.65 1.45 -2.14
N ALA A 150 13.40 0.67 -1.36
CA ALA A 150 14.22 1.18 -0.26
C ALA A 150 15.21 2.26 -0.72
N GLU A 151 15.87 2.07 -1.87
CA GLU A 151 16.80 3.06 -2.43
C GLU A 151 16.11 4.38 -2.81
N ARG A 152 14.87 4.31 -3.29
CA ARG A 152 14.06 5.49 -3.64
C ARG A 152 13.53 6.22 -2.41
N LEU A 153 13.37 5.52 -1.29
CA LEU A 153 12.92 6.06 0.00
C LEU A 153 14.08 6.64 0.81
N GLU A 154 15.32 6.34 0.46
CA GLU A 154 16.48 6.86 1.19
C GLU A 154 16.51 8.40 1.15
N GLY A 155 16.65 9.02 2.31
CA GLY A 155 16.65 10.49 2.46
C GLY A 155 15.28 11.15 2.33
N LYS A 156 14.21 10.44 1.96
CA LYS A 156 12.85 11.00 1.89
C LYS A 156 12.23 11.13 3.27
N LYS A 157 11.38 12.14 3.43
CA LYS A 157 10.57 12.35 4.65
C LYS A 157 9.36 11.44 4.72
N GLY A 158 8.91 10.93 3.57
CA GLY A 158 7.73 10.12 3.45
C GLY A 158 7.34 9.86 2.01
N VAL A 159 6.06 9.62 1.78
CA VAL A 159 5.48 9.35 0.46
C VAL A 159 4.27 10.26 0.19
N VAL A 160 3.98 10.49 -1.08
CA VAL A 160 2.66 10.93 -1.54
C VAL A 160 2.05 9.77 -2.28
N LEU A 161 0.95 9.23 -1.77
CA LEU A 161 0.23 8.12 -2.37
C LEU A 161 -0.94 8.64 -3.20
N HIS A 162 -0.92 8.36 -4.50
CA HIS A 162 -2.00 8.67 -5.44
C HIS A 162 -2.96 7.48 -5.51
N ILE A 163 -4.25 7.76 -5.30
CA ILE A 163 -5.33 6.76 -5.33
C ILE A 163 -6.46 7.26 -6.20
N GLU A 164 -6.85 6.47 -7.20
CA GLU A 164 -8.08 6.70 -7.96
C GLU A 164 -9.30 6.27 -7.14
N THR A 165 -10.19 7.23 -6.84
CA THR A 165 -11.37 6.95 -6.00
C THR A 165 -12.68 7.04 -6.76
N ASN A 166 -13.70 6.29 -6.31
CA ASN A 166 -15.03 6.29 -6.93
C ASN A 166 -15.80 7.60 -6.73
N LYS A 167 -15.64 8.25 -5.58
CA LYS A 167 -16.50 9.37 -5.15
C LYS A 167 -15.87 10.72 -5.43
N ASN A 168 -14.55 10.83 -5.25
CA ASN A 168 -13.86 12.13 -5.23
C ASN A 168 -12.83 12.27 -6.36
N GLY A 169 -12.78 11.31 -7.32
CA GLY A 169 -11.72 11.26 -8.33
C GLY A 169 -10.34 10.94 -7.72
N PRO A 170 -9.25 11.34 -8.41
CA PRO A 170 -7.91 11.16 -7.91
C PRO A 170 -7.69 11.85 -6.56
N GLN A 171 -7.05 11.18 -5.63
CA GLN A 171 -6.69 11.71 -4.32
C GLN A 171 -5.21 11.55 -4.09
N GLU A 172 -4.61 12.54 -3.45
CA GLU A 172 -3.21 12.53 -3.02
C GLU A 172 -3.15 12.49 -1.49
N ILE A 173 -2.52 11.46 -0.96
CA ILE A 173 -2.39 11.26 0.48
C ILE A 173 -0.92 11.40 0.85
N LYS A 174 -0.59 12.48 1.52
CA LYS A 174 0.77 12.73 2.02
C LYS A 174 0.96 12.05 3.37
N LEU A 175 1.98 11.21 3.46
CA LEU A 175 2.30 10.40 4.63
C LEU A 175 3.76 10.61 5.04
N ASP A 176 3.97 10.94 6.29
CA ASP A 176 5.31 11.03 6.87
C ASP A 176 5.78 9.67 7.38
N LEU A 177 7.07 9.37 7.20
CA LEU A 177 7.68 8.18 7.78
C LEU A 177 7.63 8.25 9.31
N LEU A 178 7.10 7.20 9.93
CA LEU A 178 7.14 7.08 11.39
C LEU A 178 8.59 7.04 11.86
N GLN A 179 8.99 8.05 12.61
CA GLN A 179 10.29 8.04 13.26
C GLN A 179 10.24 7.07 14.43
N LYS A 180 11.18 6.12 14.48
CA LYS A 180 11.38 5.31 15.68
C LYS A 180 11.77 6.26 16.82
N LYS A 181 10.93 6.34 17.85
CA LYS A 181 11.26 6.97 19.10
C LYS A 181 12.26 6.13 19.86
#